data_38bff4738d2a50afff01df4d0a81be2b
#
_entry.id   38bff4738d2a50afff01df4d0a81be2b
#
_cell.length_a   1.000
_cell.length_b   1.000
_cell.length_c   1.000
_cell.angle_alpha   90.00
_cell.angle_beta   90.00
_cell.angle_gamma   90.00
#
_symmetry.space_group_name_H-M   'P 1'
#
loop_
_entity.id
_entity.type
_entity.pdbx_description
1 polymer ?
#
loop_
_entity_poly.entity_id
_entity_poly.type
_entity_poly.pdbx_seq_one_letter_code
_entity_poly.pdbx_strand_id
1 'polypeptide(L)'
;AITLGSATTIPAEMFAGCTSITTVTIPKSIETIGTSAFDGCSKLATLTLGTGVTTLGDRAFADCGLTALALPDNVTTLGDGAFSNNPNIATLQFGAGLTAISDNAFATNNAIESLTIPKTIATIGAGSFANWSKLTKLTISGNTLTSIGSKAFENAALLADVYAEPTTAPAVQADSFSGAGTSVQGSKTFHVASVEAYSSWT
;
A
#
# COMPACT_ATOMS: atom_id res chain seq x y z
N ALA A 1 -21.85 -17.46 -2.67
CA ALA A 1 -21.95 -16.02 -2.93
C ALA A 1 -22.61 -15.35 -1.70
N ILE A 2 -22.01 -14.29 -1.20
CA ILE A 2 -22.56 -13.48 -0.11
C ILE A 2 -23.41 -12.39 -0.75
N THR A 3 -24.70 -12.33 -0.41
CA THR A 3 -25.62 -11.28 -0.90
C THR A 3 -25.81 -10.27 0.23
N LEU A 4 -25.33 -9.03 0.05
CA LEU A 4 -25.36 -7.98 1.06
C LEU A 4 -26.65 -7.12 1.02
N GLY A 5 -27.60 -7.42 0.13
CA GLY A 5 -28.86 -6.69 0.02
C GLY A 5 -28.66 -5.20 -0.30
N SER A 6 -29.35 -4.34 0.46
CA SER A 6 -29.22 -2.88 0.39
C SER A 6 -28.20 -2.29 1.38
N ALA A 7 -27.34 -3.12 1.97
CA ALA A 7 -26.32 -2.65 2.91
C ALA A 7 -25.34 -1.71 2.20
N THR A 8 -24.91 -0.67 2.92
CA THR A 8 -23.86 0.25 2.50
C THR A 8 -22.55 0.03 3.25
N THR A 9 -22.57 -0.85 4.26
CA THR A 9 -21.41 -1.12 5.12
C THR A 9 -21.25 -2.62 5.33
N ILE A 10 -20.01 -3.10 5.25
CA ILE A 10 -19.61 -4.39 5.80
C ILE A 10 -19.10 -4.13 7.21
N PRO A 11 -19.76 -4.71 8.26
CA PRO A 11 -19.36 -4.51 9.64
C PRO A 11 -17.93 -4.97 9.93
N ALA A 12 -17.36 -4.43 11.01
CA ALA A 12 -16.07 -4.91 11.52
C ALA A 12 -16.13 -6.43 11.80
N GLU A 13 -15.03 -7.12 11.51
CA GLU A 13 -14.78 -8.53 11.78
C GLU A 13 -15.82 -9.52 11.15
N MET A 14 -16.71 -9.03 10.28
CA MET A 14 -17.83 -9.84 9.76
C MET A 14 -17.40 -11.16 9.12
N PHE A 15 -16.26 -11.20 8.47
CA PHE A 15 -15.69 -12.37 7.79
C PHE A 15 -14.27 -12.68 8.27
N ALA A 16 -13.88 -12.16 9.45
CA ALA A 16 -12.55 -12.40 9.98
C ALA A 16 -12.29 -13.91 10.14
N GLY A 17 -11.11 -14.37 9.72
CA GLY A 17 -10.71 -15.77 9.81
C GLY A 17 -11.46 -16.72 8.88
N CYS A 18 -12.23 -16.24 7.91
CA CYS A 18 -12.93 -17.09 6.95
C CYS A 18 -11.96 -17.70 5.92
N THR A 19 -11.16 -18.67 6.34
CA THR A 19 -10.07 -19.29 5.55
C THR A 19 -10.53 -20.11 4.34
N SER A 20 -11.83 -20.31 4.13
CA SER A 20 -12.39 -21.02 2.96
C SER A 20 -12.78 -20.08 1.82
N ILE A 21 -12.83 -18.77 2.04
CA ILE A 21 -13.18 -17.78 1.01
C ILE A 21 -11.98 -17.62 0.08
N THR A 22 -12.19 -17.80 -1.23
CA THR A 22 -11.15 -17.61 -2.26
C THR A 22 -11.36 -16.38 -3.12
N THR A 23 -12.61 -15.91 -3.23
CA THR A 23 -12.99 -14.76 -4.07
C THR A 23 -14.04 -13.92 -3.35
N VAL A 24 -13.84 -12.61 -3.37
CA VAL A 24 -14.80 -11.62 -2.85
C VAL A 24 -15.04 -10.57 -3.93
N THR A 25 -16.31 -10.30 -4.20
CA THR A 25 -16.74 -9.15 -5.01
C THR A 25 -17.61 -8.25 -4.15
N ILE A 26 -17.12 -7.07 -3.87
CA ILE A 26 -17.84 -6.03 -3.12
C ILE A 26 -18.73 -5.25 -4.10
N PRO A 27 -20.05 -5.23 -3.90
CA PRO A 27 -20.94 -4.51 -4.78
C PRO A 27 -20.80 -2.99 -4.66
N LYS A 28 -21.24 -2.26 -5.68
CA LYS A 28 -21.18 -0.80 -5.74
C LYS A 28 -22.00 -0.08 -4.64
N SER A 29 -22.93 -0.79 -3.99
CA SER A 29 -23.73 -0.24 -2.90
C SER A 29 -22.94 -0.10 -1.59
N ILE A 30 -21.82 -0.81 -1.45
CA ILE A 30 -20.97 -0.74 -0.26
C ILE A 30 -20.07 0.48 -0.35
N GLU A 31 -20.13 1.32 0.68
CA GLU A 31 -19.32 2.52 0.87
C GLU A 31 -18.19 2.28 1.87
N THR A 32 -18.46 1.50 2.93
CA THR A 32 -17.51 1.27 4.02
C THR A 32 -17.27 -0.23 4.24
N ILE A 33 -16.01 -0.60 4.35
CA ILE A 33 -15.57 -1.92 4.81
C ILE A 33 -14.93 -1.71 6.18
N GLY A 34 -15.50 -2.32 7.21
CA GLY A 34 -15.14 -2.12 8.61
C GLY A 34 -13.77 -2.71 8.98
N THR A 35 -13.28 -2.34 10.16
CA THR A 35 -12.04 -2.85 10.75
C THR A 35 -12.03 -4.37 10.76
N SER A 36 -10.93 -4.99 10.31
CA SER A 36 -10.71 -6.44 10.28
C SER A 36 -11.80 -7.24 9.56
N ALA A 37 -12.60 -6.62 8.68
CA ALA A 37 -13.77 -7.27 8.08
C ALA A 37 -13.45 -8.60 7.37
N PHE A 38 -12.28 -8.74 6.78
CA PHE A 38 -11.77 -9.94 6.11
C PHE A 38 -10.38 -10.34 6.62
N ASP A 39 -9.98 -9.88 7.81
CA ASP A 39 -8.69 -10.17 8.39
C ASP A 39 -8.50 -11.70 8.55
N GLY A 40 -7.36 -12.23 8.12
CA GLY A 40 -7.07 -13.66 8.21
C GLY A 40 -7.82 -14.55 7.21
N CYS A 41 -8.45 -13.99 6.17
CA CYS A 41 -9.00 -14.78 5.06
C CYS A 41 -7.88 -15.33 4.17
N SER A 42 -7.06 -16.23 4.69
CA SER A 42 -5.78 -16.65 4.11
C SER A 42 -5.85 -17.27 2.71
N LYS A 43 -7.01 -17.76 2.27
CA LYS A 43 -7.23 -18.26 0.90
C LYS A 43 -7.88 -17.24 -0.04
N LEU A 44 -8.19 -16.03 0.43
CA LEU A 44 -8.77 -14.98 -0.41
C LEU A 44 -7.71 -14.48 -1.40
N ALA A 45 -7.75 -14.98 -2.62
CA ALA A 45 -6.81 -14.66 -3.68
C ALA A 45 -7.31 -13.55 -4.61
N THR A 46 -8.62 -13.45 -4.80
CA THR A 46 -9.24 -12.50 -5.73
C THR A 46 -10.20 -11.56 -4.99
N LEU A 47 -9.90 -10.28 -5.05
CA LEU A 47 -10.72 -9.20 -4.50
C LEU A 47 -11.11 -8.24 -5.63
N THR A 48 -12.41 -7.97 -5.75
CA THR A 48 -12.93 -6.89 -6.59
C THR A 48 -13.68 -5.91 -5.70
N LEU A 49 -13.19 -4.68 -5.61
CA LEU A 49 -13.86 -3.61 -4.89
C LEU A 49 -14.81 -2.86 -5.81
N GLY A 50 -16.07 -2.70 -5.37
CA GLY A 50 -17.05 -1.89 -6.09
C GLY A 50 -16.71 -0.40 -6.07
N THR A 51 -17.16 0.34 -7.08
CA THR A 51 -16.89 1.79 -7.22
C THR A 51 -17.56 2.65 -6.15
N GLY A 52 -18.43 2.10 -5.31
CA GLY A 52 -19.01 2.81 -4.16
C GLY A 52 -18.09 2.87 -2.96
N VAL A 53 -17.07 2.02 -2.88
CA VAL A 53 -16.19 1.95 -1.70
C VAL A 53 -15.38 3.22 -1.57
N THR A 54 -15.53 3.89 -0.44
CA THR A 54 -14.80 5.11 -0.07
C THR A 54 -13.84 4.89 1.09
N THR A 55 -14.20 3.96 2.00
CA THR A 55 -13.49 3.73 3.25
C THR A 55 -13.16 2.26 3.47
N LEU A 56 -11.90 1.99 3.73
CA LEU A 56 -11.38 0.70 4.17
C LEU A 56 -10.86 0.87 5.60
N GLY A 57 -11.40 0.10 6.54
CA GLY A 57 -11.01 0.13 7.94
C GLY A 57 -9.65 -0.51 8.20
N ASP A 58 -9.16 -0.36 9.43
CA ASP A 58 -7.89 -0.94 9.86
C ASP A 58 -7.92 -2.46 9.65
N ARG A 59 -6.83 -3.01 9.10
CA ARG A 59 -6.67 -4.44 8.83
C ARG A 59 -7.80 -5.08 8.00
N ALA A 60 -8.58 -4.29 7.26
CA ALA A 60 -9.80 -4.79 6.58
C ALA A 60 -9.54 -6.05 5.72
N PHE A 61 -8.37 -6.17 5.12
CA PHE A 61 -7.90 -7.32 4.31
C PHE A 61 -6.48 -7.74 4.70
N ALA A 62 -6.11 -7.63 5.98
CA ALA A 62 -4.82 -8.12 6.44
C ALA A 62 -4.77 -9.65 6.43
N ASP A 63 -3.58 -10.22 6.34
CA ASP A 63 -3.35 -11.68 6.43
C ASP A 63 -4.19 -12.49 5.41
N CYS A 64 -4.44 -11.92 4.23
CA CYS A 64 -5.12 -12.59 3.13
C CYS A 64 -4.12 -13.20 2.12
N GLY A 65 -4.66 -13.93 1.14
CA GLY A 65 -3.89 -14.55 0.04
C GLY A 65 -3.92 -13.76 -1.26
N LEU A 66 -4.18 -12.43 -1.22
CA LEU A 66 -4.40 -11.63 -2.41
C LEU A 66 -3.22 -11.69 -3.38
N THR A 67 -3.51 -11.81 -4.68
CA THR A 67 -2.50 -11.88 -5.75
C THR A 67 -2.38 -10.57 -6.53
N ALA A 68 -3.41 -9.75 -6.51
CA ALA A 68 -3.45 -8.43 -7.13
C ALA A 68 -4.37 -7.51 -6.34
N LEU A 69 -4.11 -6.21 -6.38
CA LEU A 69 -4.94 -5.20 -5.75
C LEU A 69 -5.09 -3.99 -6.67
N ALA A 70 -6.34 -3.60 -6.94
CA ALA A 70 -6.70 -2.35 -7.57
C ALA A 70 -7.68 -1.60 -6.67
N LEU A 71 -7.27 -0.43 -6.18
CA LEU A 71 -8.14 0.46 -5.42
C LEU A 71 -8.97 1.32 -6.38
N PRO A 72 -10.31 1.35 -6.23
CA PRO A 72 -11.15 2.26 -7.00
C PRO A 72 -10.82 3.74 -6.74
N ASP A 73 -11.12 4.59 -7.72
CA ASP A 73 -10.88 6.04 -7.63
C ASP A 73 -11.65 6.72 -6.48
N ASN A 74 -12.74 6.12 -6.02
CA ASN A 74 -13.54 6.67 -4.93
C ASN A 74 -12.97 6.36 -3.53
N VAL A 75 -11.98 5.47 -3.41
CA VAL A 75 -11.34 5.20 -2.11
C VAL A 75 -10.53 6.42 -1.69
N THR A 76 -10.96 7.03 -0.59
CA THR A 76 -10.31 8.21 0.01
C THR A 76 -9.65 7.89 1.35
N THR A 77 -10.14 6.85 2.04
CA THR A 77 -9.67 6.46 3.36
C THR A 77 -9.17 5.02 3.35
N LEU A 78 -7.93 4.85 3.77
CA LEU A 78 -7.29 3.55 3.95
C LEU A 78 -6.89 3.44 5.43
N GLY A 79 -7.37 2.43 6.12
CA GLY A 79 -7.04 2.18 7.52
C GLY A 79 -5.63 1.61 7.71
N ASP A 80 -5.14 1.66 8.94
CA ASP A 80 -3.83 1.13 9.30
C ASP A 80 -3.77 -0.38 9.06
N GLY A 81 -2.71 -0.82 8.38
CA GLY A 81 -2.53 -2.22 8.04
C GLY A 81 -3.59 -2.82 7.11
N ALA A 82 -4.41 -2.02 6.43
CA ALA A 82 -5.59 -2.49 5.68
C ALA A 82 -5.32 -3.66 4.72
N PHE A 83 -4.14 -3.72 4.14
CA PHE A 83 -3.68 -4.80 3.25
C PHE A 83 -2.34 -5.39 3.69
N SER A 84 -2.00 -5.31 4.96
CA SER A 84 -0.75 -5.88 5.47
C SER A 84 -0.71 -7.40 5.32
N ASN A 85 0.50 -7.93 5.20
CA ASN A 85 0.75 -9.39 5.14
C ASN A 85 -0.03 -10.12 4.04
N ASN A 86 -0.01 -9.56 2.82
CA ASN A 86 -0.49 -10.21 1.60
C ASN A 86 0.71 -10.50 0.67
N PRO A 87 1.55 -11.49 1.00
CA PRO A 87 2.87 -11.67 0.37
C PRO A 87 2.81 -12.02 -1.12
N ASN A 88 1.63 -12.35 -1.64
CA ASN A 88 1.44 -12.76 -3.03
C ASN A 88 0.98 -11.62 -3.95
N ILE A 89 0.69 -10.42 -3.41
CA ILE A 89 0.32 -9.28 -4.26
C ILE A 89 1.49 -8.95 -5.19
N ALA A 90 1.31 -9.22 -6.47
CA ALA A 90 2.28 -8.94 -7.53
C ALA A 90 2.00 -7.61 -8.25
N THR A 91 0.77 -7.11 -8.16
CA THR A 91 0.37 -5.83 -8.76
C THR A 91 -0.45 -5.00 -7.78
N LEU A 92 -0.11 -3.71 -7.67
CA LEU A 92 -0.83 -2.73 -6.87
C LEU A 92 -1.14 -1.52 -7.73
N GLN A 93 -2.42 -1.14 -7.79
CA GLN A 93 -2.88 0.09 -8.45
C GLN A 93 -3.62 0.95 -7.42
N PHE A 94 -3.21 2.21 -7.31
CA PHE A 94 -3.85 3.19 -6.46
C PHE A 94 -4.96 3.92 -7.24
N GLY A 95 -6.12 4.07 -6.62
CA GLY A 95 -7.18 4.93 -7.13
C GLY A 95 -6.85 6.41 -7.00
N ALA A 96 -7.43 7.24 -7.85
CA ALA A 96 -7.16 8.68 -7.90
C ALA A 96 -7.66 9.46 -6.66
N GLY A 97 -8.59 8.91 -5.89
CA GLY A 97 -9.12 9.56 -4.68
C GLY A 97 -8.21 9.45 -3.46
N LEU A 98 -7.26 8.52 -3.46
CA LEU A 98 -6.40 8.31 -2.30
C LEU A 98 -5.32 9.41 -2.25
N THR A 99 -5.24 10.11 -1.11
CA THR A 99 -4.28 11.19 -0.88
C THR A 99 -3.25 10.89 0.20
N ALA A 100 -3.49 9.85 1.00
CA ALA A 100 -2.58 9.40 2.05
C ALA A 100 -2.51 7.88 2.10
N ILE A 101 -1.34 7.34 2.36
CA ILE A 101 -1.14 5.92 2.66
C ILE A 101 -0.92 5.82 4.17
N SER A 102 -1.80 5.07 4.85
CA SER A 102 -1.79 4.92 6.30
C SER A 102 -0.66 4.02 6.80
N ASP A 103 -0.46 4.01 8.11
CA ASP A 103 0.59 3.22 8.75
C ASP A 103 0.43 1.72 8.45
N ASN A 104 1.51 1.06 8.12
CA ASN A 104 1.57 -0.37 7.80
C ASN A 104 0.60 -0.86 6.69
N ALA A 105 -0.06 0.05 5.95
CA ALA A 105 -1.16 -0.29 5.04
C ALA A 105 -0.85 -1.44 4.06
N PHE A 106 0.39 -1.53 3.62
CA PHE A 106 0.87 -2.58 2.71
C PHE A 106 2.12 -3.30 3.23
N ALA A 107 2.38 -3.27 4.54
CA ALA A 107 3.55 -3.92 5.12
C ALA A 107 3.58 -5.42 4.76
N THR A 108 4.78 -5.94 4.49
CA THR A 108 5.03 -7.38 4.24
C THR A 108 4.32 -7.93 2.99
N ASN A 109 4.22 -7.13 1.92
CA ASN A 109 3.73 -7.56 0.62
C ASN A 109 4.91 -7.72 -0.35
N ASN A 110 5.53 -8.90 -0.36
CA ASN A 110 6.90 -9.11 -0.89
C ASN A 110 6.97 -9.43 -2.38
N ALA A 111 5.87 -9.55 -3.12
CA ALA A 111 5.93 -9.99 -4.52
C ALA A 111 6.14 -8.85 -5.52
N ILE A 112 5.99 -7.58 -5.09
CA ILE A 112 6.11 -6.41 -5.96
C ILE A 112 7.59 -6.04 -6.14
N GLU A 113 8.03 -5.93 -7.40
CA GLU A 113 9.40 -5.56 -7.77
C GLU A 113 9.53 -4.07 -8.14
N SER A 114 8.44 -3.42 -8.54
CA SER A 114 8.41 -2.01 -8.90
C SER A 114 7.17 -1.33 -8.34
N LEU A 115 7.37 -0.22 -7.61
CA LEU A 115 6.31 0.58 -7.01
C LEU A 115 6.31 1.98 -7.60
N THR A 116 5.13 2.46 -7.98
CA THR A 116 4.92 3.86 -8.32
C THR A 116 3.96 4.50 -7.31
N ILE A 117 4.43 5.52 -6.61
CA ILE A 117 3.61 6.39 -5.78
C ILE A 117 3.02 7.46 -6.70
N PRO A 118 1.70 7.50 -6.89
CA PRO A 118 1.08 8.43 -7.81
C PRO A 118 1.08 9.87 -7.25
N LYS A 119 0.97 10.84 -8.15
CA LYS A 119 0.97 12.27 -7.81
C LYS A 119 -0.18 12.72 -6.89
N THR A 120 -1.17 11.87 -6.63
CA THR A 120 -2.27 12.18 -5.70
C THR A 120 -1.86 12.01 -4.24
N ILE A 121 -0.83 11.21 -3.96
CA ILE A 121 -0.39 10.90 -2.60
C ILE A 121 0.43 12.04 -2.03
N ALA A 122 -0.05 12.60 -0.92
CA ALA A 122 0.63 13.65 -0.17
C ALA A 122 1.47 13.11 0.99
N THR A 123 1.09 11.99 1.59
CA THR A 123 1.80 11.41 2.74
C THR A 123 1.89 9.89 2.66
N ILE A 124 3.02 9.36 3.11
CA ILE A 124 3.26 7.92 3.27
C ILE A 124 3.46 7.65 4.76
N GLY A 125 2.61 6.83 5.35
CA GLY A 125 2.60 6.49 6.77
C GLY A 125 3.78 5.60 7.19
N ALA A 126 3.94 5.43 8.50
CA ALA A 126 5.00 4.62 9.07
C ALA A 126 4.85 3.14 8.68
N GLY A 127 5.94 2.48 8.32
CA GLY A 127 5.96 1.06 7.99
C GLY A 127 5.13 0.64 6.77
N SER A 128 4.53 1.58 6.03
CA SER A 128 3.51 1.26 5.01
C SER A 128 3.96 0.29 3.93
N PHE A 129 5.22 0.29 3.58
CA PHE A 129 5.84 -0.65 2.62
C PHE A 129 7.01 -1.42 3.24
N ALA A 130 7.01 -1.58 4.57
CA ALA A 130 8.07 -2.31 5.25
C ALA A 130 8.11 -3.78 4.80
N ASN A 131 9.32 -4.33 4.76
CA ASN A 131 9.62 -5.72 4.38
C ASN A 131 9.27 -6.08 2.91
N TRP A 132 9.29 -5.12 2.00
CA TRP A 132 9.14 -5.36 0.55
C TRP A 132 10.48 -5.82 -0.04
N SER A 133 10.90 -7.02 0.33
CA SER A 133 12.25 -7.55 0.05
C SER A 133 12.57 -7.73 -1.44
N LYS A 134 11.56 -7.80 -2.32
CA LYS A 134 11.73 -7.88 -3.78
C LYS A 134 11.65 -6.55 -4.50
N LEU A 135 11.33 -5.46 -3.80
CA LEU A 135 11.26 -4.14 -4.41
C LEU A 135 12.65 -3.70 -4.90
N THR A 136 12.79 -3.52 -6.22
CA THR A 136 14.04 -3.06 -6.85
C THR A 136 13.96 -1.61 -7.31
N LYS A 137 12.74 -1.14 -7.63
CA LYS A 137 12.50 0.20 -8.17
C LYS A 137 11.37 0.91 -7.46
N LEU A 138 11.62 2.15 -7.02
CA LEU A 138 10.62 3.07 -6.50
C LEU A 138 10.51 4.31 -7.40
N THR A 139 9.30 4.67 -7.80
CA THR A 139 9.01 5.91 -8.53
C THR A 139 8.07 6.77 -7.70
N ILE A 140 8.40 8.01 -7.46
CA ILE A 140 7.56 9.02 -6.80
C ILE A 140 7.20 10.07 -7.84
N SER A 141 5.92 10.09 -8.23
CA SER A 141 5.44 10.95 -9.32
C SER A 141 4.87 12.27 -8.81
N GLY A 142 5.10 13.34 -9.60
CA GLY A 142 4.58 14.69 -9.33
C GLY A 142 5.22 15.36 -8.11
N ASN A 143 4.58 16.44 -7.62
CA ASN A 143 5.13 17.30 -6.57
C ASN A 143 4.29 17.34 -5.28
N THR A 144 3.40 16.37 -5.10
CA THR A 144 2.41 16.41 -4.00
C THR A 144 2.94 15.78 -2.72
N LEU A 145 3.82 14.78 -2.84
CA LEU A 145 4.36 14.07 -1.67
C LEU A 145 5.17 15.02 -0.77
N THR A 146 4.77 15.14 0.48
CA THR A 146 5.38 16.03 1.47
C THR A 146 6.13 15.29 2.58
N SER A 147 5.73 14.03 2.86
CA SER A 147 6.40 13.27 3.94
C SER A 147 6.37 11.76 3.70
N ILE A 148 7.42 11.10 4.20
CA ILE A 148 7.57 9.65 4.26
C ILE A 148 7.84 9.29 5.72
N GLY A 149 6.98 8.45 6.29
CA GLY A 149 7.00 8.06 7.70
C GLY A 149 8.18 7.16 8.07
N SER A 150 8.35 6.99 9.40
CA SER A 150 9.33 6.08 9.99
C SER A 150 9.17 4.68 9.41
N LYS A 151 10.28 4.04 9.03
CA LYS A 151 10.31 2.64 8.53
C LYS A 151 9.44 2.37 7.29
N ALA A 152 9.00 3.41 6.58
CA ALA A 152 8.08 3.25 5.45
C ALA A 152 8.57 2.26 4.40
N PHE A 153 9.88 2.19 4.14
CA PHE A 153 10.54 1.24 3.25
C PHE A 153 11.59 0.39 3.97
N GLU A 154 11.37 0.12 5.26
CA GLU A 154 12.29 -0.72 6.06
C GLU A 154 12.46 -2.09 5.40
N ASN A 155 13.71 -2.57 5.31
CA ASN A 155 14.05 -3.89 4.75
C ASN A 155 13.67 -4.09 3.27
N ALA A 156 13.53 -3.04 2.47
CA ALA A 156 13.46 -3.14 1.01
C ALA A 156 14.87 -3.45 0.45
N ALA A 157 15.41 -4.62 0.81
CA ALA A 157 16.82 -4.97 0.68
C ALA A 157 17.37 -4.94 -0.76
N LEU A 158 16.50 -5.12 -1.77
CA LEU A 158 16.87 -5.08 -3.19
C LEU A 158 16.61 -3.72 -3.85
N LEU A 159 16.16 -2.70 -3.11
CA LEU A 159 15.87 -1.38 -3.69
C LEU A 159 17.16 -0.74 -4.22
N ALA A 160 17.27 -0.70 -5.53
CA ALA A 160 18.44 -0.20 -6.25
C ALA A 160 18.20 1.16 -6.90
N ASP A 161 17.00 1.38 -7.43
CA ASP A 161 16.66 2.56 -8.21
C ASP A 161 15.53 3.34 -7.56
N VAL A 162 15.75 4.61 -7.28
CA VAL A 162 14.72 5.54 -6.80
C VAL A 162 14.60 6.70 -7.78
N TYR A 163 13.43 6.89 -8.33
CA TYR A 163 13.07 8.01 -9.21
C TYR A 163 12.14 8.93 -8.45
N ALA A 164 12.56 10.16 -8.18
CA ALA A 164 11.74 11.14 -7.51
C ALA A 164 11.58 12.40 -8.36
N GLU A 165 10.35 12.63 -8.83
CA GLU A 165 9.99 13.81 -9.63
C GLU A 165 9.81 15.09 -8.78
N PRO A 166 9.43 15.05 -7.47
CA PRO A 166 9.27 16.26 -6.68
C PRO A 166 10.49 17.18 -6.74
N THR A 167 10.26 18.46 -6.98
CA THR A 167 11.32 19.47 -6.98
C THR A 167 11.75 19.89 -5.56
N THR A 168 10.88 19.66 -4.59
CA THR A 168 11.17 19.78 -3.15
C THR A 168 11.13 18.39 -2.56
N ALA A 169 12.21 17.94 -1.94
CA ALA A 169 12.26 16.62 -1.33
C ALA A 169 11.21 16.48 -0.23
N PRO A 170 10.45 15.38 -0.20
CA PRO A 170 9.59 15.06 0.94
C PRO A 170 10.41 14.95 2.22
N ALA A 171 9.83 15.34 3.36
CA ALA A 171 10.44 15.10 4.66
C ALA A 171 10.51 13.59 4.93
N VAL A 172 11.68 13.08 5.34
CA VAL A 172 11.90 11.67 5.72
C VAL A 172 12.32 11.57 7.17
N GLN A 173 11.97 10.47 7.82
CA GLN A 173 12.53 10.11 9.12
C GLN A 173 13.86 9.37 8.92
N ALA A 174 14.76 9.43 9.91
CA ALA A 174 16.09 8.83 9.82
C ALA A 174 16.07 7.31 9.48
N ASP A 175 14.99 6.63 9.79
CA ASP A 175 14.77 5.19 9.57
C ASP A 175 13.80 4.85 8.46
N SER A 176 13.28 5.85 7.70
CA SER A 176 12.30 5.62 6.62
C SER A 176 12.75 4.56 5.61
N PHE A 177 14.05 4.46 5.34
CA PHE A 177 14.68 3.51 4.42
C PHE A 177 15.67 2.56 5.12
N SER A 178 15.50 2.30 6.42
CA SER A 178 16.39 1.42 7.19
C SER A 178 16.47 0.03 6.55
N GLY A 179 17.68 -0.46 6.27
CA GLY A 179 17.90 -1.74 5.60
C GLY A 179 17.56 -1.79 4.10
N ALA A 180 17.13 -0.67 3.50
CA ALA A 180 16.86 -0.62 2.06
C ALA A 180 18.17 -0.70 1.24
N GLY A 181 18.14 -1.46 0.14
CA GLY A 181 19.27 -1.62 -0.77
C GLY A 181 20.49 -2.35 -0.18
N THR A 182 20.38 -3.00 0.96
CA THR A 182 21.52 -3.68 1.62
C THR A 182 22.02 -4.89 0.86
N SER A 183 21.16 -5.54 0.06
CA SER A 183 21.49 -6.72 -0.76
C SER A 183 21.79 -6.38 -2.21
N VAL A 184 21.84 -5.10 -2.59
CA VAL A 184 22.15 -4.68 -3.97
C VAL A 184 23.64 -4.84 -4.22
N GLN A 185 24.01 -5.63 -5.25
CA GLN A 185 25.38 -5.69 -5.77
C GLN A 185 25.53 -4.62 -6.85
N GLY A 186 26.46 -3.69 -6.65
CA GLY A 186 26.71 -2.58 -7.57
C GLY A 186 26.22 -1.22 -7.07
N SER A 187 26.11 -0.28 -7.99
CA SER A 187 25.71 1.09 -7.66
C SER A 187 24.19 1.20 -7.46
N LYS A 188 23.80 1.86 -6.40
CA LYS A 188 22.41 2.35 -6.21
C LYS A 188 22.26 3.65 -6.99
N THR A 189 21.15 3.81 -7.68
CA THR A 189 20.93 5.00 -8.50
C THR A 189 19.75 5.81 -7.94
N PHE A 190 20.02 7.08 -7.69
CA PHE A 190 19.04 8.03 -7.23
C PHE A 190 18.82 9.09 -8.30
N HIS A 191 17.64 9.04 -8.93
CA HIS A 191 17.24 9.97 -10.00
C HIS A 191 16.31 11.02 -9.42
N VAL A 192 16.78 12.23 -9.22
CA VAL A 192 16.02 13.32 -8.59
C VAL A 192 16.06 14.59 -9.43
N ALA A 193 15.02 15.39 -9.32
CA ALA A 193 14.93 16.67 -10.03
C ALA A 193 16.02 17.66 -9.56
N SER A 194 16.46 17.58 -8.30
CA SER A 194 17.52 18.39 -7.72
C SER A 194 18.30 17.62 -6.67
N VAL A 195 19.58 17.37 -6.90
CA VAL A 195 20.45 16.66 -5.93
C VAL A 195 20.53 17.43 -4.60
N GLU A 196 20.57 18.76 -4.66
CA GLU A 196 20.62 19.62 -3.46
C GLU A 196 19.36 19.45 -2.59
N ALA A 197 18.18 19.40 -3.22
CA ALA A 197 16.91 19.21 -2.50
C ALA A 197 16.83 17.87 -1.77
N TYR A 198 17.54 16.83 -2.25
CA TYR A 198 17.51 15.47 -1.70
C TYR A 198 18.76 15.11 -0.88
N SER A 199 19.61 16.07 -0.54
CA SER A 199 20.85 15.83 0.20
C SER A 199 20.64 15.18 1.59
N SER A 200 19.45 15.29 2.17
CA SER A 200 19.07 14.67 3.45
C SER A 200 18.66 13.19 3.35
N TRP A 201 18.55 12.63 2.13
CA TRP A 201 18.15 11.25 1.91
C TRP A 201 19.35 10.28 1.80
N THR A 202 20.57 10.80 1.82
CA THR A 202 21.84 10.05 1.68
C THR A 202 22.49 9.71 3.01
#